data_09fa0b0c50db967561a6c5d0280e144c
#
_entry.id   09fa0b0c50db967561a6c5d0280e144c
#
_cell.length_a   1.000
_cell.length_b   1.000
_cell.length_c   1.000
_cell.angle_alpha   90.00
_cell.angle_beta   90.00
_cell.angle_gamma   90.00
#
_symmetry.space_group_name_H-M   'P 1'
#
loop_
_entity.id
_entity.type
_entity.pdbx_description
1 polymer ?
#
loop_
_entity_poly.entity_id
_entity_poly.type
_entity_poly.pdbx_seq_one_letter_code
_entity_poly.pdbx_strand_id
1 'polypeptide(L)'
;MKRLANILFFVCLWQSISAQTFWLGADISGTTEMEARGVQLRNVQGEPRECTALMRELGLNAVRLRVWVNPRGGFCAKDDVVRMARRAKDWGMALMIDFHYSDWWADPGQQNIPAAWKALDYPQMCVALASHTREVLLAIKEAGVEVKWVQVGNETTNGFLWPMGRAQENMRQYAGLTDAGYQAVKEVYPQAQVIVHLDGAFDPQRYDFIFDGLRKYRARFDMIGLSVYPYWDMKAGYTQSWQETVEKATQNINRLWQKYRLPLMVVETGVDVNTPQESKTVLAAVIGAARHHTDGHCQGVFYWAPEADGYYHLGAFKNHRPTVIMDAFK
;
A
#
# COMPACT_ATOMS: atom_id res chain seq x y z
N MET A 1 -47.48 -8.06 -55.13
CA MET A 1 -47.20 -8.31 -53.69
C MET A 1 -45.68 -8.58 -53.51
N LYS A 2 -44.93 -7.56 -53.09
CA LYS A 2 -43.49 -7.69 -52.86
C LYS A 2 -43.26 -7.89 -51.34
N ARG A 3 -42.70 -9.03 -50.94
CA ARG A 3 -42.31 -9.32 -49.53
C ARG A 3 -40.96 -8.67 -49.27
N LEU A 4 -40.91 -7.68 -48.40
CA LEU A 4 -39.65 -7.17 -47.80
C LEU A 4 -39.22 -8.19 -46.71
N ALA A 5 -38.01 -8.71 -46.87
CA ALA A 5 -37.33 -9.49 -45.85
C ALA A 5 -36.50 -8.53 -44.96
N ASN A 6 -36.90 -8.37 -43.71
CA ASN A 6 -36.12 -7.67 -42.70
C ASN A 6 -34.96 -8.56 -42.24
N ILE A 7 -33.76 -8.25 -42.59
CA ILE A 7 -32.52 -8.87 -42.05
C ILE A 7 -32.14 -8.11 -40.78
N LEU A 8 -32.38 -8.72 -39.63
CA LEU A 8 -31.82 -8.22 -38.35
C LEU A 8 -30.33 -8.57 -38.28
N PHE A 9 -29.49 -7.54 -38.34
CA PHE A 9 -28.07 -7.68 -38.01
C PHE A 9 -27.92 -7.72 -36.49
N PHE A 10 -27.61 -8.89 -35.94
CA PHE A 10 -27.14 -9.04 -34.57
C PHE A 10 -25.66 -8.61 -34.52
N VAL A 11 -25.38 -7.39 -34.04
CA VAL A 11 -24.02 -6.97 -33.71
C VAL A 11 -23.67 -7.58 -32.36
N CYS A 12 -22.96 -8.70 -32.36
CA CYS A 12 -22.32 -9.23 -31.16
C CYS A 12 -21.17 -8.29 -30.76
N LEU A 13 -21.42 -7.42 -29.80
CA LEU A 13 -20.38 -6.69 -29.09
C LEU A 13 -19.56 -7.69 -28.26
N TRP A 14 -18.44 -8.13 -28.81
CA TRP A 14 -17.41 -8.80 -28.04
C TRP A 14 -16.79 -7.76 -27.10
N GLN A 15 -17.29 -7.72 -25.86
CA GLN A 15 -16.56 -7.05 -24.80
C GLN A 15 -15.31 -7.90 -24.53
N SER A 16 -14.16 -7.41 -24.97
CA SER A 16 -12.88 -7.95 -24.57
C SER A 16 -12.79 -7.78 -23.06
N ILE A 17 -12.95 -8.86 -22.31
CA ILE A 17 -12.63 -8.90 -20.89
C ILE A 17 -11.11 -8.77 -20.84
N SER A 18 -10.62 -7.54 -20.70
CA SER A 18 -9.21 -7.31 -20.36
C SER A 18 -8.99 -7.96 -19.01
N ALA A 19 -8.16 -8.98 -18.95
CA ALA A 19 -7.78 -9.60 -17.68
C ALA A 19 -7.25 -8.48 -16.76
N GLN A 20 -7.88 -8.31 -15.61
CA GLN A 20 -7.48 -7.29 -14.64
C GLN A 20 -6.03 -7.55 -14.22
N THR A 21 -5.16 -6.55 -14.37
CA THR A 21 -3.76 -6.65 -13.98
C THR A 21 -3.67 -6.90 -12.47
N PHE A 22 -3.01 -7.98 -12.07
CA PHE A 22 -2.67 -8.20 -10.67
C PHE A 22 -1.34 -7.51 -10.36
N TRP A 23 -1.33 -6.68 -9.32
CA TRP A 23 -0.18 -5.84 -8.98
C TRP A 23 0.76 -6.56 -8.01
N LEU A 24 2.01 -6.65 -8.39
CA LEU A 24 3.11 -7.15 -7.58
C LEU A 24 4.04 -5.98 -7.29
N GLY A 25 4.04 -5.51 -6.07
CA GLY A 25 4.76 -4.29 -5.70
C GLY A 25 5.73 -4.48 -4.55
N ALA A 26 6.53 -3.44 -4.34
CA ALA A 26 7.37 -3.30 -3.16
C ALA A 26 7.35 -1.87 -2.63
N ASP A 27 7.36 -1.72 -1.30
CA ASP A 27 7.74 -0.46 -0.67
C ASP A 27 9.27 -0.40 -0.61
N ILE A 28 9.84 0.53 -1.35
CA ILE A 28 11.29 0.76 -1.43
C ILE A 28 11.68 2.16 -0.95
N SER A 29 10.92 2.68 -0.01
CA SER A 29 11.09 4.04 0.52
C SER A 29 12.44 4.29 1.18
N GLY A 30 13.13 3.24 1.64
CA GLY A 30 14.46 3.33 2.26
C GLY A 30 15.62 3.46 1.26
N THR A 31 15.36 3.33 -0.03
CA THR A 31 16.42 3.24 -1.07
C THR A 31 17.40 4.41 -1.03
N THR A 32 16.91 5.64 -1.02
CA THR A 32 17.77 6.83 -1.09
C THR A 32 18.65 7.01 0.16
N GLU A 33 18.12 6.63 1.33
CA GLU A 33 18.89 6.61 2.58
C GLU A 33 19.99 5.53 2.55
N MET A 34 19.69 4.34 2.06
CA MET A 34 20.65 3.26 1.87
C MET A 34 21.76 3.68 0.90
N GLU A 35 21.40 4.26 -0.25
CA GLU A 35 22.36 4.79 -1.24
C GLU A 35 23.25 5.88 -0.65
N ALA A 36 22.69 6.80 0.15
CA ALA A 36 23.46 7.85 0.82
C ALA A 36 24.46 7.28 1.86
N ARG A 37 24.17 6.09 2.40
CA ARG A 37 25.09 5.35 3.27
C ARG A 37 26.10 4.49 2.50
N GLY A 38 26.13 4.56 1.18
CA GLY A 38 27.05 3.81 0.34
C GLY A 38 26.63 2.36 0.04
N VAL A 39 25.40 1.96 0.37
CA VAL A 39 24.87 0.63 0.03
C VAL A 39 24.64 0.55 -1.48
N GLN A 40 25.20 -0.47 -2.10
CA GLN A 40 25.02 -0.78 -3.52
C GLN A 40 24.34 -2.15 -3.67
N LEU A 41 23.10 -2.13 -4.12
CA LEU A 41 22.37 -3.36 -4.41
C LEU A 41 22.92 -4.05 -5.66
N ARG A 42 22.77 -5.36 -5.71
CA ARG A 42 23.24 -6.21 -6.81
C ARG A 42 22.17 -7.21 -7.22
N ASN A 43 22.15 -7.58 -8.48
CA ASN A 43 21.30 -8.67 -8.96
C ASN A 43 21.82 -10.05 -8.51
N VAL A 44 21.13 -11.12 -8.90
CA VAL A 44 21.52 -12.51 -8.57
C VAL A 44 22.89 -12.89 -9.13
N GLN A 45 23.35 -12.28 -10.23
CA GLN A 45 24.67 -12.47 -10.83
C GLN A 45 25.76 -11.68 -10.10
N GLY A 46 25.40 -10.79 -9.19
CA GLY A 46 26.34 -9.95 -8.45
C GLY A 46 26.68 -8.63 -9.14
N GLU A 47 25.99 -8.27 -10.19
CA GLU A 47 26.16 -6.99 -10.89
C GLU A 47 25.43 -5.87 -10.16
N PRO A 48 26.04 -4.68 -10.02
CA PRO A 48 25.36 -3.54 -9.42
C PRO A 48 24.07 -3.16 -10.16
N ARG A 49 23.03 -2.86 -9.41
CA ARG A 49 21.73 -2.41 -9.94
C ARG A 49 21.15 -1.30 -9.08
N GLU A 50 20.50 -0.35 -9.73
CA GLU A 50 19.62 0.60 -9.08
C GLU A 50 18.39 -0.14 -8.52
N CYS A 51 17.90 0.27 -7.34
CA CYS A 51 16.87 -0.50 -6.62
C CYS A 51 15.59 -0.68 -7.43
N THR A 52 15.08 0.37 -8.06
CA THR A 52 13.81 0.30 -8.82
C THR A 52 13.96 -0.61 -10.05
N ALA A 53 15.10 -0.51 -10.75
CA ALA A 53 15.46 -1.39 -11.85
C ALA A 53 15.50 -2.84 -11.39
N LEU A 54 16.13 -3.10 -10.24
CA LEU A 54 16.25 -4.45 -9.68
C LEU A 54 14.88 -5.03 -9.32
N MET A 55 13.98 -4.24 -8.72
CA MET A 55 12.61 -4.68 -8.44
C MET A 55 11.89 -5.07 -9.74
N ARG A 56 12.06 -4.29 -10.80
CA ARG A 56 11.50 -4.60 -12.11
C ARG A 56 12.07 -5.91 -12.70
N GLU A 57 13.39 -6.13 -12.62
CA GLU A 57 14.05 -7.38 -13.04
C GLU A 57 13.53 -8.60 -12.25
N LEU A 58 13.18 -8.41 -10.99
CA LEU A 58 12.64 -9.45 -10.09
C LEU A 58 11.14 -9.76 -10.32
N GLY A 59 10.48 -9.09 -11.27
CA GLY A 59 9.10 -9.37 -11.66
C GLY A 59 8.06 -8.43 -11.07
N LEU A 60 8.46 -7.42 -10.29
CA LEU A 60 7.52 -6.45 -9.75
C LEU A 60 7.09 -5.43 -10.80
N ASN A 61 5.87 -4.93 -10.69
CA ASN A 61 5.27 -3.97 -11.62
C ASN A 61 4.71 -2.72 -10.95
N ALA A 62 4.89 -2.59 -9.63
CA ALA A 62 4.46 -1.45 -8.84
C ALA A 62 5.46 -1.10 -7.74
N VAL A 63 5.48 0.17 -7.34
CA VAL A 63 6.28 0.70 -6.23
C VAL A 63 5.36 1.42 -5.25
N ARG A 64 5.59 1.24 -3.96
CA ARG A 64 5.00 2.01 -2.88
C ARG A 64 6.06 2.90 -2.26
N LEU A 65 5.72 4.16 -2.01
CA LEU A 65 6.61 5.17 -1.43
C LEU A 65 5.93 5.84 -0.25
N ARG A 66 6.55 5.74 0.91
CA ARG A 66 6.16 6.40 2.15
C ARG A 66 6.47 7.90 2.09
N VAL A 67 5.59 8.70 2.67
CA VAL A 67 5.75 10.15 2.81
C VAL A 67 5.69 10.55 4.28
N TRP A 68 6.74 11.21 4.76
CA TRP A 68 6.77 11.92 6.05
C TRP A 68 6.63 13.42 5.84
N VAL A 69 6.17 14.15 6.89
CA VAL A 69 5.91 15.61 6.79
C VAL A 69 7.20 16.39 6.84
N ASN A 70 7.99 16.22 7.89
CA ASN A 70 9.28 16.91 8.06
C ASN A 70 10.31 15.99 8.71
N PRO A 71 10.75 14.93 8.00
CA PRO A 71 11.65 13.95 8.55
C PRO A 71 13.06 14.49 8.76
N ARG A 72 13.73 14.02 9.80
CA ARG A 72 15.14 14.30 10.02
C ARG A 72 15.96 13.69 8.86
N GLY A 73 16.83 14.50 8.25
CA GLY A 73 17.69 14.07 7.14
C GLY A 73 17.03 14.14 5.76
N GLY A 74 15.73 14.45 5.68
CA GLY A 74 15.02 14.68 4.40
C GLY A 74 14.63 13.44 3.61
N PHE A 75 15.00 12.23 4.04
CA PHE A 75 14.56 10.98 3.41
C PHE A 75 13.06 10.78 3.64
N CYS A 76 12.35 10.29 2.63
CA CYS A 76 10.89 10.19 2.60
C CYS A 76 10.15 11.53 2.71
N ALA A 77 10.82 12.68 2.62
CA ALA A 77 10.20 13.98 2.43
C ALA A 77 9.78 14.17 0.96
N LYS A 78 8.99 15.19 0.68
CA LYS A 78 8.46 15.51 -0.66
C LYS A 78 9.48 15.34 -1.79
N ASP A 79 10.64 16.00 -1.70
CA ASP A 79 11.63 16.01 -2.78
C ASP A 79 12.28 14.65 -3.00
N ASP A 80 12.46 13.88 -1.94
CA ASP A 80 12.97 12.52 -2.00
C ASP A 80 11.96 11.56 -2.64
N VAL A 81 10.68 11.69 -2.25
CA VAL A 81 9.59 10.90 -2.85
C VAL A 81 9.42 11.24 -4.34
N VAL A 82 9.52 12.51 -4.74
CA VAL A 82 9.49 12.91 -6.16
C VAL A 82 10.65 12.27 -6.94
N ARG A 83 11.85 12.20 -6.36
CA ARG A 83 13.01 11.53 -6.96
C ARG A 83 12.73 10.04 -7.21
N MET A 84 12.22 9.35 -6.20
CA MET A 84 11.88 7.93 -6.31
C MET A 84 10.68 7.67 -7.26
N ALA A 85 9.69 8.57 -7.27
CA ALA A 85 8.57 8.50 -8.19
C ALA A 85 9.01 8.60 -9.68
N ARG A 86 10.00 9.46 -9.99
CA ARG A 86 10.61 9.52 -11.33
C ARG A 86 11.27 8.18 -11.70
N ARG A 87 12.03 7.57 -10.78
CA ARG A 87 12.65 6.26 -11.02
C ARG A 87 11.60 5.19 -11.32
N ALA A 88 10.49 5.16 -10.56
CA ALA A 88 9.40 4.23 -10.83
C ALA A 88 8.79 4.42 -12.24
N LYS A 89 8.57 5.68 -12.64
CA LYS A 89 8.11 6.04 -13.99
C LYS A 89 9.08 5.56 -15.07
N ASP A 90 10.39 5.80 -14.90
CA ASP A 90 11.42 5.46 -15.88
C ASP A 90 11.46 3.94 -16.17
N TRP A 91 11.06 3.13 -15.18
CA TRP A 91 10.94 1.68 -15.30
C TRP A 91 9.50 1.19 -15.58
N GLY A 92 8.57 2.11 -15.88
CA GLY A 92 7.19 1.77 -16.22
C GLY A 92 6.42 1.08 -15.10
N MET A 93 6.76 1.37 -13.84
CA MET A 93 6.10 0.79 -12.66
C MET A 93 4.96 1.69 -12.19
N ALA A 94 3.83 1.08 -11.81
CA ALA A 94 2.73 1.80 -11.18
C ALA A 94 3.13 2.33 -9.80
N LEU A 95 2.59 3.47 -9.40
CA LEU A 95 2.98 4.15 -8.17
C LEU A 95 1.86 4.21 -7.15
N MET A 96 2.18 3.82 -5.92
CA MET A 96 1.40 4.04 -4.71
C MET A 96 2.14 5.02 -3.81
N ILE A 97 1.45 6.04 -3.29
CA ILE A 97 1.97 6.97 -2.28
C ILE A 97 1.31 6.65 -0.95
N ASP A 98 2.12 6.54 0.10
CA ASP A 98 1.68 6.24 1.45
C ASP A 98 1.99 7.38 2.41
N PHE A 99 0.97 8.17 2.76
CA PHE A 99 1.10 9.28 3.70
C PHE A 99 1.02 8.79 5.13
N HIS A 100 2.12 8.91 5.89
CA HIS A 100 2.13 8.64 7.33
C HIS A 100 1.54 9.79 8.17
N TYR A 101 1.52 11.02 7.64
CA TYR A 101 1.13 12.24 8.37
C TYR A 101 1.86 12.38 9.71
N SER A 102 3.13 12.04 9.72
CA SER A 102 4.04 12.10 10.85
C SER A 102 5.43 12.52 10.36
N ASP A 103 6.31 12.95 11.26
CA ASP A 103 7.73 13.21 10.93
C ASP A 103 8.58 11.94 10.97
N TRP A 104 7.98 10.83 11.38
CA TRP A 104 8.61 9.53 11.56
C TRP A 104 7.59 8.41 11.34
N TRP A 105 7.95 7.19 11.69
CA TRP A 105 7.09 6.02 11.58
C TRP A 105 5.71 6.26 12.19
N ALA A 106 4.68 5.92 11.43
CA ALA A 106 3.31 5.74 11.89
C ALA A 106 2.96 4.26 11.69
N ASP A 107 2.50 3.62 12.77
CA ASP A 107 2.16 2.20 12.82
C ASP A 107 1.03 1.98 13.86
N PRO A 108 0.53 0.75 14.07
CA PRO A 108 -0.56 0.50 15.01
C PRO A 108 -0.26 0.92 16.45
N GLY A 109 1.02 1.05 16.83
CA GLY A 109 1.46 1.47 18.17
C GLY A 109 1.73 2.97 18.31
N GLN A 110 1.88 3.70 17.20
CA GLN A 110 2.20 5.13 17.22
C GLN A 110 1.68 5.87 15.97
N GLN A 111 0.96 6.94 16.21
CA GLN A 111 0.39 7.80 15.17
C GLN A 111 0.58 9.27 15.56
N ASN A 112 1.86 9.66 15.66
CA ASN A 112 2.25 10.94 16.23
C ASN A 112 1.93 12.11 15.30
N ILE A 113 1.38 13.19 15.87
CA ILE A 113 1.21 14.46 15.17
C ILE A 113 2.59 15.03 14.82
N PRO A 114 2.84 15.48 13.57
CA PRO A 114 4.07 16.18 13.19
C PRO A 114 4.35 17.37 14.11
N ALA A 115 5.63 17.63 14.40
CA ALA A 115 6.03 18.71 15.30
C ALA A 115 5.44 20.08 14.90
N ALA A 116 5.38 20.35 13.60
CA ALA A 116 4.83 21.60 13.05
C ALA A 116 3.29 21.73 13.23
N TRP A 117 2.59 20.63 13.50
CA TRP A 117 1.12 20.62 13.60
C TRP A 117 0.62 20.48 15.03
N LYS A 118 1.50 20.37 16.03
CA LYS A 118 1.12 20.10 17.44
C LYS A 118 0.20 21.15 18.05
N ALA A 119 0.28 22.40 17.60
CA ALA A 119 -0.53 23.50 18.13
C ALA A 119 -1.87 23.70 17.38
N LEU A 120 -2.13 22.90 16.33
CA LEU A 120 -3.32 23.03 15.50
C LEU A 120 -4.53 22.43 16.20
N ASP A 121 -5.67 23.12 16.10
CA ASP A 121 -6.98 22.55 16.41
C ASP A 121 -7.46 21.60 15.28
N TYR A 122 -8.60 20.96 15.49
CA TYR A 122 -9.11 19.97 14.52
C TYR A 122 -9.39 20.56 13.12
N PRO A 123 -10.09 21.70 12.94
CA PRO A 123 -10.25 22.33 11.63
C PRO A 123 -8.92 22.67 10.95
N GLN A 124 -7.98 23.23 11.71
CA GLN A 124 -6.64 23.55 11.21
C GLN A 124 -5.85 22.30 10.81
N MET A 125 -6.00 21.20 11.58
CA MET A 125 -5.37 19.92 11.28
C MET A 125 -5.88 19.33 9.95
N CYS A 126 -7.18 19.40 9.69
CA CYS A 126 -7.75 18.98 8.40
C CYS A 126 -7.15 19.80 7.23
N VAL A 127 -6.98 21.11 7.42
CA VAL A 127 -6.37 21.99 6.41
C VAL A 127 -4.89 21.64 6.21
N ALA A 128 -4.13 21.45 7.28
CA ALA A 128 -2.71 21.11 7.21
C ALA A 128 -2.48 19.77 6.50
N LEU A 129 -3.26 18.75 6.86
CA LEU A 129 -3.23 17.43 6.22
C LEU A 129 -3.53 17.53 4.72
N ALA A 130 -4.64 18.20 4.35
CA ALA A 130 -5.03 18.36 2.96
C ALA A 130 -3.99 19.17 2.16
N SER A 131 -3.40 20.21 2.76
CA SER A 131 -2.36 21.02 2.12
C SER A 131 -1.09 20.23 1.87
N HIS A 132 -0.62 19.45 2.86
CA HIS A 132 0.53 18.57 2.71
C HIS A 132 0.30 17.52 1.62
N THR A 133 -0.88 16.88 1.61
CA THR A 133 -1.26 15.91 0.59
C THR A 133 -1.20 16.51 -0.81
N ARG A 134 -1.83 17.68 -1.01
CA ARG A 134 -1.80 18.41 -2.29
C ARG A 134 -0.39 18.78 -2.71
N GLU A 135 0.39 19.35 -1.80
CA GLU A 135 1.76 19.80 -2.08
C GLU A 135 2.64 18.66 -2.62
N VAL A 136 2.63 17.50 -1.95
CA VAL A 136 3.40 16.33 -2.39
C VAL A 136 2.90 15.81 -3.74
N LEU A 137 1.59 15.63 -3.88
CA LEU A 137 1.01 15.08 -5.11
C LEU A 137 1.17 16.02 -6.31
N LEU A 138 1.07 17.34 -6.11
CA LEU A 138 1.35 18.32 -7.16
C LEU A 138 2.80 18.26 -7.62
N ALA A 139 3.76 18.17 -6.70
CA ALA A 139 5.18 18.03 -7.04
C ALA A 139 5.47 16.74 -7.85
N ILE A 140 4.81 15.62 -7.51
CA ILE A 140 4.89 14.38 -8.29
C ILE A 140 4.27 14.57 -9.69
N LYS A 141 3.13 15.25 -9.78
CA LYS A 141 2.44 15.54 -11.05
C LYS A 141 3.26 16.46 -11.96
N GLU A 142 3.87 17.51 -11.40
CA GLU A 142 4.79 18.41 -12.11
C GLU A 142 6.04 17.68 -12.62
N ALA A 143 6.46 16.62 -11.94
CA ALA A 143 7.50 15.71 -12.43
C ALA A 143 7.02 14.79 -13.58
N GLY A 144 5.76 14.92 -13.99
CA GLY A 144 5.13 14.13 -15.07
C GLY A 144 4.91 12.66 -14.67
N VAL A 145 4.71 12.36 -13.40
CA VAL A 145 4.48 11.00 -12.89
C VAL A 145 3.00 10.82 -12.56
N GLU A 146 2.41 9.71 -12.97
CA GLU A 146 1.05 9.32 -12.62
C GLU A 146 1.03 8.52 -11.32
N VAL A 147 0.10 8.86 -10.42
CA VAL A 147 -0.14 8.13 -9.17
C VAL A 147 -1.41 7.32 -9.32
N LYS A 148 -1.31 6.02 -9.07
CA LYS A 148 -2.44 5.10 -9.21
C LYS A 148 -3.20 4.93 -7.89
N TRP A 149 -2.48 4.90 -6.77
CA TRP A 149 -3.06 4.72 -5.43
C TRP A 149 -2.43 5.69 -4.44
N VAL A 150 -3.24 6.13 -3.48
CA VAL A 150 -2.80 6.95 -2.37
C VAL A 150 -3.37 6.41 -1.06
N GLN A 151 -2.51 6.06 -0.12
CA GLN A 151 -2.89 5.74 1.24
C GLN A 151 -3.01 7.05 2.05
N VAL A 152 -4.17 7.23 2.66
CA VAL A 152 -4.44 8.33 3.60
C VAL A 152 -4.26 7.80 5.01
N GLY A 153 -3.01 7.83 5.48
CA GLY A 153 -2.54 7.21 6.71
C GLY A 153 -2.03 5.79 6.51
N ASN A 154 -1.02 5.41 7.30
CA ASN A 154 -0.45 4.07 7.36
C ASN A 154 -0.95 3.32 8.58
N GLU A 155 -1.45 2.08 8.38
CA GLU A 155 -1.94 1.17 9.44
C GLU A 155 -2.82 1.85 10.49
N THR A 156 -3.86 2.53 10.01
CA THR A 156 -4.72 3.39 10.83
C THR A 156 -5.79 2.62 11.63
N THR A 157 -5.45 1.46 12.14
CA THR A 157 -6.31 0.55 12.90
C THR A 157 -6.98 1.20 14.11
N ASN A 158 -6.35 2.21 14.68
CA ASN A 158 -6.95 3.06 15.72
C ASN A 158 -6.90 4.54 15.32
N GLY A 159 -7.11 4.83 14.00
CA GLY A 159 -7.00 6.18 13.47
C GLY A 159 -5.55 6.66 13.35
N PHE A 160 -5.35 7.95 13.11
CA PHE A 160 -4.04 8.60 12.99
C PHE A 160 -4.05 10.02 13.58
N LEU A 161 -2.87 10.67 13.69
CA LEU A 161 -2.70 12.00 14.29
C LEU A 161 -3.25 12.02 15.74
N TRP A 162 -2.72 11.12 16.58
CA TRP A 162 -3.18 10.98 17.97
C TRP A 162 -2.78 12.15 18.87
N PRO A 163 -3.66 12.53 19.85
CA PRO A 163 -4.94 11.90 20.21
C PRO A 163 -6.12 12.33 19.35
N MET A 164 -5.98 13.36 18.52
CA MET A 164 -7.09 14.03 17.81
C MET A 164 -7.89 13.05 16.92
N GLY A 165 -7.21 12.27 16.08
CA GLY A 165 -7.83 11.29 15.20
C GLY A 165 -7.79 9.86 15.72
N ARG A 166 -7.65 9.62 17.05
CA ARG A 166 -7.71 8.28 17.63
C ARG A 166 -9.11 7.72 17.51
N ALA A 167 -9.30 6.67 16.72
CA ALA A 167 -10.62 6.20 16.32
C ALA A 167 -11.48 5.73 17.49
N GLN A 168 -10.91 5.05 18.49
CA GLN A 168 -11.65 4.59 19.67
C GLN A 168 -12.27 5.74 20.49
N GLU A 169 -11.64 6.91 20.48
CA GLU A 169 -12.07 8.07 21.25
C GLU A 169 -12.78 9.11 20.37
N ASN A 170 -12.31 9.27 19.13
CA ASN A 170 -12.67 10.38 18.26
C ASN A 170 -12.95 9.91 16.80
N MET A 171 -13.75 8.84 16.62
CA MET A 171 -14.08 8.29 15.30
C MET A 171 -14.57 9.35 14.31
N ARG A 172 -15.36 10.33 14.76
CA ARG A 172 -15.84 11.43 13.91
C ARG A 172 -14.69 12.28 13.36
N GLN A 173 -13.70 12.58 14.20
CA GLN A 173 -12.53 13.37 13.77
C GLN A 173 -11.62 12.54 12.85
N TYR A 174 -11.40 11.27 13.18
CA TYR A 174 -10.69 10.37 12.28
C TYR A 174 -11.33 10.29 10.89
N ALA A 175 -12.65 10.14 10.84
CA ALA A 175 -13.39 10.12 9.57
C ALA A 175 -13.26 11.44 8.80
N GLY A 176 -13.30 12.58 9.47
CA GLY A 176 -13.12 13.88 8.82
C GLY A 176 -11.71 14.13 8.32
N LEU A 177 -10.69 13.68 9.05
CA LEU A 177 -9.28 13.70 8.59
C LEU A 177 -9.09 12.80 7.34
N THR A 178 -9.67 11.59 7.35
CA THR A 178 -9.66 10.68 6.20
C THR A 178 -10.32 11.33 4.98
N ASP A 179 -11.48 11.96 5.16
CA ASP A 179 -12.19 12.65 4.07
C ASP A 179 -11.45 13.88 3.54
N ALA A 180 -10.77 14.63 4.41
CA ALA A 180 -9.91 15.74 4.01
C ALA A 180 -8.75 15.28 3.11
N GLY A 181 -8.12 14.16 3.47
CA GLY A 181 -7.10 13.51 2.63
C GLY A 181 -7.67 13.03 1.29
N TYR A 182 -8.83 12.37 1.33
CA TYR A 182 -9.52 11.94 0.11
C TYR A 182 -9.75 13.09 -0.88
N GLN A 183 -10.31 14.21 -0.39
CA GLN A 183 -10.56 15.38 -1.23
C GLN A 183 -9.28 15.91 -1.85
N ALA A 184 -8.23 16.08 -1.04
CA ALA A 184 -6.94 16.56 -1.50
C ALA A 184 -6.32 15.66 -2.60
N VAL A 185 -6.45 14.34 -2.49
CA VAL A 185 -6.03 13.40 -3.53
C VAL A 185 -6.81 13.61 -4.81
N LYS A 186 -8.16 13.67 -4.71
CA LYS A 186 -9.04 13.79 -5.90
C LYS A 186 -8.91 15.13 -6.60
N GLU A 187 -8.53 16.19 -5.91
CA GLU A 187 -8.21 17.50 -6.53
C GLU A 187 -6.99 17.42 -7.46
N VAL A 188 -5.98 16.62 -7.12
CA VAL A 188 -4.74 16.51 -7.91
C VAL A 188 -4.80 15.36 -8.91
N TYR A 189 -5.22 14.18 -8.47
CA TYR A 189 -5.34 12.95 -9.24
C TYR A 189 -6.76 12.38 -9.14
N PRO A 190 -7.72 12.86 -9.93
CA PRO A 190 -9.12 12.42 -9.84
C PRO A 190 -9.32 10.92 -10.02
N GLN A 191 -8.42 10.26 -10.79
CA GLN A 191 -8.47 8.82 -11.08
C GLN A 191 -7.71 7.94 -10.08
N ALA A 192 -6.85 8.52 -9.22
CA ALA A 192 -6.16 7.75 -8.21
C ALA A 192 -7.15 7.16 -7.19
N GLN A 193 -6.94 5.89 -6.83
CA GLN A 193 -7.75 5.25 -5.79
C GLN A 193 -7.20 5.58 -4.41
N VAL A 194 -8.07 6.03 -3.52
CA VAL A 194 -7.71 6.36 -2.13
C VAL A 194 -7.92 5.13 -1.27
N ILE A 195 -6.86 4.72 -0.58
CA ILE A 195 -6.81 3.53 0.25
C ILE A 195 -6.85 3.94 1.72
N VAL A 196 -7.69 3.27 2.51
CA VAL A 196 -7.57 3.22 3.98
C VAL A 196 -6.89 1.89 4.33
N HIS A 197 -5.75 1.99 5.01
CA HIS A 197 -4.87 0.87 5.32
C HIS A 197 -4.93 0.49 6.80
N LEU A 198 -5.17 -0.80 7.07
CA LEU A 198 -5.19 -1.38 8.41
C LEU A 198 -4.24 -2.57 8.51
N ASP A 199 -3.69 -2.81 9.71
CA ASP A 199 -2.98 -4.03 10.06
C ASP A 199 -3.93 -5.16 10.46
N GLY A 200 -3.36 -6.34 10.77
CA GLY A 200 -4.11 -7.45 11.35
C GLY A 200 -5.23 -7.99 10.46
N ALA A 201 -4.90 -8.35 9.21
CA ALA A 201 -5.88 -8.87 8.25
C ALA A 201 -6.66 -10.11 8.74
N PHE A 202 -6.16 -10.80 9.77
CA PHE A 202 -6.80 -11.96 10.40
C PHE A 202 -8.00 -11.58 11.29
N ASP A 203 -8.18 -10.30 11.65
CA ASP A 203 -9.18 -9.82 12.63
C ASP A 203 -10.35 -9.09 11.96
N PRO A 204 -11.49 -9.76 11.66
CA PRO A 204 -12.66 -9.12 11.05
C PRO A 204 -13.25 -7.98 11.86
N GLN A 205 -13.18 -8.05 13.21
CA GLN A 205 -13.82 -7.06 14.09
C GLN A 205 -13.10 -5.71 14.03
N ARG A 206 -11.77 -5.74 13.90
CA ARG A 206 -10.92 -4.56 13.69
C ARG A 206 -11.35 -3.78 12.44
N TYR A 207 -11.54 -4.49 11.34
CA TYR A 207 -11.99 -3.91 10.08
C TYR A 207 -13.41 -3.36 10.16
N ASP A 208 -14.32 -4.10 10.78
CA ASP A 208 -15.69 -3.63 10.97
C ASP A 208 -15.76 -2.36 11.80
N PHE A 209 -15.03 -2.29 12.91
CA PHE A 209 -14.99 -1.12 13.76
C PHE A 209 -14.57 0.15 12.97
N ILE A 210 -13.53 0.05 12.17
CA ILE A 210 -13.01 1.20 11.40
C ILE A 210 -13.93 1.53 10.23
N PHE A 211 -14.25 0.57 9.37
CA PHE A 211 -14.98 0.87 8.12
C PHE A 211 -16.46 1.20 8.36
N ASP A 212 -17.11 0.60 9.35
CA ASP A 212 -18.45 1.01 9.75
C ASP A 212 -18.43 2.41 10.38
N GLY A 213 -17.39 2.73 11.17
CA GLY A 213 -17.16 4.06 11.72
C GLY A 213 -16.97 5.12 10.63
N LEU A 214 -16.10 4.87 9.66
CA LEU A 214 -15.88 5.77 8.53
C LEU A 214 -17.17 6.00 7.73
N ARG A 215 -17.92 4.93 7.41
CA ARG A 215 -19.22 5.05 6.73
C ARG A 215 -20.26 5.81 7.54
N LYS A 216 -20.35 5.56 8.83
CA LYS A 216 -21.27 6.28 9.75
C LYS A 216 -21.06 7.80 9.68
N TYR A 217 -19.80 8.24 9.60
CA TYR A 217 -19.46 9.66 9.50
C TYR A 217 -19.19 10.13 8.07
N ARG A 218 -19.53 9.31 7.06
CA ARG A 218 -19.51 9.64 5.62
C ARG A 218 -18.13 10.00 5.08
N ALA A 219 -17.07 9.45 5.65
CA ALA A 219 -15.75 9.52 5.05
C ALA A 219 -15.70 8.74 3.75
N ARG A 220 -15.03 9.30 2.73
CA ARG A 220 -14.88 8.69 1.41
C ARG A 220 -13.53 7.98 1.33
N PHE A 221 -13.54 6.84 0.68
CA PHE A 221 -12.38 6.04 0.30
C PHE A 221 -12.79 5.08 -0.82
N ASP A 222 -11.83 4.65 -1.63
CA ASP A 222 -12.11 3.84 -2.84
C ASP A 222 -11.68 2.38 -2.68
N MET A 223 -10.78 2.07 -1.72
CA MET A 223 -10.16 0.75 -1.59
C MET A 223 -9.78 0.47 -0.13
N ILE A 224 -9.76 -0.81 0.24
CA ILE A 224 -9.30 -1.29 1.55
C ILE A 224 -7.90 -1.86 1.40
N GLY A 225 -6.94 -1.31 2.17
CA GLY A 225 -5.57 -1.82 2.29
C GLY A 225 -5.41 -2.71 3.53
N LEU A 226 -4.63 -3.78 3.39
CA LEU A 226 -4.36 -4.73 4.47
C LEU A 226 -2.86 -4.98 4.61
N SER A 227 -2.37 -5.07 5.86
CA SER A 227 -1.10 -5.72 6.17
C SER A 227 -1.34 -7.20 6.48
N VAL A 228 -0.55 -8.08 5.84
CA VAL A 228 -0.58 -9.53 6.08
C VAL A 228 0.83 -9.98 6.46
N TYR A 229 1.08 -10.16 7.74
CA TYR A 229 2.40 -10.54 8.26
C TYR A 229 2.33 -11.84 9.08
N PRO A 230 2.44 -13.02 8.45
CA PRO A 230 2.38 -14.29 9.17
C PRO A 230 3.37 -14.38 10.34
N TYR A 231 4.56 -13.81 10.18
CA TYR A 231 5.56 -13.79 11.24
C TYR A 231 5.07 -13.08 12.53
N TRP A 232 4.51 -11.85 12.36
CA TRP A 232 4.07 -11.07 13.52
C TRP A 232 2.80 -11.64 14.15
N ASP A 233 1.89 -12.17 13.32
CA ASP A 233 0.64 -12.75 13.80
C ASP A 233 0.89 -14.01 14.64
N MET A 234 1.81 -14.88 14.20
CA MET A 234 2.25 -16.05 14.98
C MET A 234 3.00 -15.64 16.25
N LYS A 235 3.93 -14.68 16.14
CA LYS A 235 4.72 -14.22 17.29
C LYS A 235 3.86 -13.58 18.37
N ALA A 236 2.80 -12.89 18.00
CA ALA A 236 1.81 -12.30 18.92
C ALA A 236 0.77 -13.34 19.44
N GLY A 237 0.78 -14.57 18.92
CA GLY A 237 -0.16 -15.62 19.31
C GLY A 237 -1.57 -15.47 18.72
N TYR A 238 -1.76 -14.64 17.69
CA TYR A 238 -3.04 -14.46 17.01
C TYR A 238 -3.37 -15.63 16.08
N THR A 239 -2.34 -16.32 15.56
CA THR A 239 -2.45 -17.49 14.73
C THR A 239 -1.40 -18.54 15.17
N GLN A 240 -1.67 -19.83 14.88
CA GLN A 240 -0.78 -20.92 15.26
C GLN A 240 0.21 -21.29 14.15
N SER A 241 -0.08 -20.85 12.92
CA SER A 241 0.75 -21.13 11.74
C SER A 241 0.58 -20.02 10.70
N TRP A 242 1.54 -19.94 9.78
CA TRP A 242 1.43 -19.02 8.66
C TRP A 242 0.27 -19.38 7.73
N GLN A 243 -0.07 -20.66 7.61
CA GLN A 243 -1.23 -21.13 6.85
C GLN A 243 -2.53 -20.55 7.41
N GLU A 244 -2.68 -20.61 8.75
CA GLU A 244 -3.85 -20.03 9.43
C GLU A 244 -3.94 -18.51 9.20
N THR A 245 -2.81 -17.79 9.24
CA THR A 245 -2.80 -16.35 8.93
C THR A 245 -3.29 -16.08 7.51
N VAL A 246 -2.76 -16.80 6.53
CA VAL A 246 -3.14 -16.64 5.11
C VAL A 246 -4.62 -16.98 4.91
N GLU A 247 -5.10 -18.06 5.53
CA GLU A 247 -6.50 -18.45 5.45
C GLU A 247 -7.43 -17.40 6.04
N LYS A 248 -7.17 -16.96 7.28
CA LYS A 248 -7.98 -15.92 7.95
C LYS A 248 -7.98 -14.60 7.17
N ALA A 249 -6.83 -14.17 6.67
CA ALA A 249 -6.73 -12.97 5.84
C ALA A 249 -7.56 -13.10 4.55
N THR A 250 -7.51 -14.25 3.88
CA THR A 250 -8.28 -14.53 2.66
C THR A 250 -9.78 -14.52 2.93
N GLN A 251 -10.22 -15.17 4.02
CA GLN A 251 -11.62 -15.18 4.46
C GLN A 251 -12.10 -13.75 4.75
N ASN A 252 -11.27 -12.94 5.44
CA ASN A 252 -11.61 -11.57 5.75
C ASN A 252 -11.67 -10.69 4.49
N ILE A 253 -10.76 -10.85 3.54
CA ILE A 253 -10.80 -10.16 2.24
C ILE A 253 -12.15 -10.42 1.53
N ASN A 254 -12.56 -11.68 1.43
CA ASN A 254 -13.83 -12.05 0.79
C ASN A 254 -15.03 -11.48 1.55
N ARG A 255 -15.01 -11.53 2.88
CA ARG A 255 -16.06 -10.95 3.73
C ARG A 255 -16.15 -9.43 3.57
N LEU A 256 -15.01 -8.73 3.54
CA LEU A 256 -14.96 -7.28 3.36
C LEU A 256 -15.52 -6.87 2.00
N TRP A 257 -15.20 -7.59 0.93
CA TRP A 257 -15.82 -7.38 -0.37
C TRP A 257 -17.34 -7.55 -0.33
N GLN A 258 -17.82 -8.62 0.29
CA GLN A 258 -19.26 -8.85 0.42
C GLN A 258 -19.96 -7.72 1.17
N LYS A 259 -19.33 -7.19 2.24
CA LYS A 259 -19.91 -6.15 3.09
C LYS A 259 -19.78 -4.75 2.49
N TYR A 260 -18.61 -4.41 1.96
CA TYR A 260 -18.31 -3.03 1.57
C TYR A 260 -18.35 -2.78 0.07
N ARG A 261 -18.22 -3.80 -0.75
CA ARG A 261 -18.20 -3.74 -2.22
C ARG A 261 -17.12 -2.82 -2.77
N LEU A 262 -15.98 -2.78 -2.09
CA LEU A 262 -14.79 -2.04 -2.48
C LEU A 262 -13.65 -3.00 -2.82
N PRO A 263 -12.82 -2.70 -3.82
CA PRO A 263 -11.63 -3.49 -4.10
C PRO A 263 -10.68 -3.48 -2.89
N LEU A 264 -9.87 -4.53 -2.79
CA LEU A 264 -8.92 -4.71 -1.71
C LEU A 264 -7.50 -4.87 -2.26
N MET A 265 -6.50 -4.64 -1.39
CA MET A 265 -5.10 -4.85 -1.73
C MET A 265 -4.30 -5.19 -0.47
N VAL A 266 -3.45 -6.20 -0.56
CA VAL A 266 -2.41 -6.42 0.45
C VAL A 266 -1.32 -5.39 0.18
N VAL A 267 -1.31 -4.30 0.94
CA VAL A 267 -0.39 -3.17 0.74
C VAL A 267 0.91 -3.33 1.51
N GLU A 268 0.95 -4.29 2.45
CA GLU A 268 2.16 -4.71 3.15
C GLU A 268 2.18 -6.20 3.44
N THR A 269 3.32 -6.83 3.19
CA THR A 269 3.71 -8.16 3.67
C THR A 269 5.22 -8.23 3.82
N GLY A 270 5.71 -9.21 4.55
CA GLY A 270 7.13 -9.50 4.70
C GLY A 270 7.33 -10.87 5.34
N VAL A 271 8.46 -11.51 5.06
CA VAL A 271 8.80 -12.85 5.54
C VAL A 271 10.25 -12.91 6.02
N ASP A 272 10.59 -13.84 6.92
CA ASP A 272 11.92 -13.90 7.56
C ASP A 272 13.02 -14.28 6.56
N VAL A 273 13.95 -13.36 6.34
CA VAL A 273 15.11 -13.58 5.46
C VAL A 273 16.07 -14.65 5.96
N ASN A 274 15.96 -15.05 7.24
CA ASN A 274 16.83 -16.08 7.82
C ASN A 274 16.40 -17.51 7.45
N THR A 275 15.16 -17.70 6.98
CA THR A 275 14.63 -18.98 6.49
C THR A 275 14.16 -18.86 5.04
N PRO A 276 15.04 -18.55 4.06
CA PRO A 276 14.63 -18.06 2.75
C PRO A 276 13.81 -19.06 1.92
N GLN A 277 14.01 -20.37 2.07
CA GLN A 277 13.23 -21.39 1.35
C GLN A 277 11.79 -21.49 1.89
N GLU A 278 11.62 -21.52 3.21
CA GLU A 278 10.32 -21.50 3.85
C GLU A 278 9.61 -20.17 3.54
N SER A 279 10.31 -19.07 3.71
CA SER A 279 9.82 -17.71 3.45
C SER A 279 9.35 -17.50 2.02
N LYS A 280 10.03 -18.08 1.03
CA LYS A 280 9.53 -18.13 -0.35
C LYS A 280 8.18 -18.82 -0.44
N THR A 281 8.00 -19.95 0.25
CA THR A 281 6.73 -20.69 0.28
C THR A 281 5.62 -19.86 0.92
N VAL A 282 5.92 -19.20 2.04
CA VAL A 282 4.96 -18.31 2.74
C VAL A 282 4.55 -17.15 1.83
N LEU A 283 5.50 -16.46 1.23
CA LEU A 283 5.22 -15.32 0.35
C LEU A 283 4.41 -15.75 -0.90
N ALA A 284 4.78 -16.89 -1.50
CA ALA A 284 4.05 -17.45 -2.63
C ALA A 284 2.61 -17.81 -2.25
N ALA A 285 2.38 -18.30 -1.01
CA ALA A 285 1.04 -18.57 -0.51
C ALA A 285 0.22 -17.28 -0.31
N VAL A 286 0.80 -16.21 0.24
CA VAL A 286 0.14 -14.89 0.37
C VAL A 286 -0.26 -14.35 -1.02
N ILE A 287 0.68 -14.36 -1.98
CA ILE A 287 0.42 -13.90 -3.35
C ILE A 287 -0.64 -14.77 -4.04
N GLY A 288 -0.51 -16.10 -3.93
CA GLY A 288 -1.43 -17.06 -4.52
C GLY A 288 -2.85 -16.93 -3.97
N ALA A 289 -2.99 -16.79 -2.65
CA ALA A 289 -4.29 -16.59 -2.00
C ALA A 289 -4.94 -15.28 -2.45
N ALA A 290 -4.20 -14.18 -2.43
CA ALA A 290 -4.69 -12.88 -2.88
C ALA A 290 -5.12 -12.89 -4.36
N ARG A 291 -4.39 -13.59 -5.23
CA ARG A 291 -4.64 -13.65 -6.67
C ARG A 291 -5.79 -14.61 -7.06
N HIS A 292 -5.85 -15.79 -6.41
CA HIS A 292 -6.68 -16.89 -6.89
C HIS A 292 -7.86 -17.24 -5.98
N HIS A 293 -7.83 -16.82 -4.70
CA HIS A 293 -8.87 -17.20 -3.73
C HIS A 293 -9.72 -16.02 -3.28
N THR A 294 -9.69 -14.90 -4.02
CA THR A 294 -10.48 -13.69 -3.72
C THR A 294 -11.36 -13.23 -4.90
N ASP A 295 -11.58 -14.10 -5.91
CA ASP A 295 -12.39 -13.81 -7.10
C ASP A 295 -12.03 -12.48 -7.79
N GLY A 296 -10.73 -12.09 -7.76
CA GLY A 296 -10.23 -10.83 -8.32
C GLY A 296 -10.51 -9.59 -7.45
N HIS A 297 -11.08 -9.75 -6.27
CA HIS A 297 -11.39 -8.63 -5.39
C HIS A 297 -10.14 -8.03 -4.73
N CYS A 298 -9.12 -8.84 -4.48
CA CYS A 298 -7.79 -8.38 -4.10
C CYS A 298 -6.97 -8.11 -5.36
N GLN A 299 -6.53 -6.87 -5.54
CA GLN A 299 -5.92 -6.40 -6.78
C GLN A 299 -4.39 -6.55 -6.80
N GLY A 300 -3.74 -6.87 -5.68
CA GLY A 300 -2.29 -7.02 -5.65
C GLY A 300 -1.73 -7.25 -4.26
N VAL A 301 -0.40 -7.46 -4.23
CA VAL A 301 0.40 -7.66 -3.01
C VAL A 301 1.66 -6.82 -3.11
N PHE A 302 1.96 -6.05 -2.05
CA PHE A 302 3.18 -5.26 -1.91
C PHE A 302 4.05 -5.81 -0.78
N TYR A 303 5.32 -6.08 -1.09
CA TYR A 303 6.32 -6.44 -0.09
C TYR A 303 6.88 -5.18 0.56
N TRP A 304 6.95 -5.13 1.88
CA TRP A 304 7.52 -4.00 2.60
C TRP A 304 9.02 -4.14 2.79
N ALA A 305 9.79 -3.21 2.22
CA ALA A 305 11.25 -3.13 2.31
C ALA A 305 11.97 -4.46 1.98
N PRO A 306 11.72 -5.08 0.80
CA PRO A 306 12.42 -6.32 0.45
C PRO A 306 13.92 -6.15 0.41
N GLU A 307 14.41 -4.97 0.02
CA GLU A 307 15.82 -4.60 -0.09
C GLU A 307 16.51 -4.41 1.26
N ALA A 308 15.77 -4.38 2.36
CA ALA A 308 16.34 -4.24 3.70
C ALA A 308 17.29 -5.41 3.98
N ASP A 309 18.54 -5.07 4.35
CA ASP A 309 19.59 -6.03 4.64
C ASP A 309 20.30 -5.66 5.94
N GLY A 310 20.27 -6.57 6.91
CA GLY A 310 20.95 -6.43 8.20
C GLY A 310 20.24 -5.58 9.26
N TYR A 311 19.29 -4.72 8.90
CA TYR A 311 18.56 -3.89 9.87
C TYR A 311 17.09 -4.30 10.08
N TYR A 312 16.54 -5.09 9.15
CA TYR A 312 15.17 -5.60 9.25
C TYR A 312 15.10 -7.03 8.74
N HIS A 313 14.73 -7.95 9.62
CA HIS A 313 14.78 -9.39 9.32
C HIS A 313 13.64 -9.91 8.44
N LEU A 314 12.55 -9.12 8.25
CA LEU A 314 11.50 -9.46 7.29
C LEU A 314 11.74 -8.88 5.89
N GLY A 315 13.01 -8.56 5.56
CA GLY A 315 13.44 -8.27 4.20
C GLY A 315 13.56 -9.53 3.34
N ALA A 316 14.08 -9.36 2.12
CA ALA A 316 14.28 -10.48 1.19
C ALA A 316 15.70 -10.51 0.58
N PHE A 317 16.60 -9.66 1.09
CA PHE A 317 17.98 -9.51 0.60
C PHE A 317 18.97 -9.94 1.67
N LYS A 318 20.11 -10.48 1.22
CA LYS A 318 21.28 -10.80 2.04
C LYS A 318 22.55 -10.39 1.30
N ASN A 319 23.50 -9.73 1.97
CA ASN A 319 24.71 -9.20 1.35
C ASN A 319 24.41 -8.35 0.11
N HIS A 320 23.37 -7.50 0.22
CA HIS A 320 22.87 -6.59 -0.81
C HIS A 320 22.40 -7.29 -2.11
N ARG A 321 22.03 -8.58 -2.03
CA ARG A 321 21.52 -9.38 -3.14
C ARG A 321 20.17 -10.00 -2.80
N PRO A 322 19.26 -10.14 -3.79
CA PRO A 322 18.01 -10.84 -3.57
C PRO A 322 18.27 -12.31 -3.22
N THR A 323 17.54 -12.82 -2.25
CA THR A 323 17.48 -14.24 -1.94
C THR A 323 16.42 -14.94 -2.80
N VAL A 324 16.28 -16.26 -2.65
CA VAL A 324 15.24 -17.05 -3.34
C VAL A 324 13.81 -16.63 -2.95
N ILE A 325 13.63 -15.85 -1.90
CA ILE A 325 12.31 -15.27 -1.52
C ILE A 325 11.70 -14.51 -2.68
N MET A 326 12.52 -13.74 -3.40
CA MET A 326 12.06 -12.92 -4.53
C MET A 326 11.59 -13.73 -5.75
N ASP A 327 11.89 -15.02 -5.81
CA ASP A 327 11.33 -15.90 -6.86
C ASP A 327 9.82 -16.12 -6.73
N ALA A 328 9.23 -15.79 -5.57
CA ALA A 328 7.77 -15.82 -5.39
C ALA A 328 7.02 -14.81 -6.28
N PHE A 329 7.72 -13.83 -6.87
CA PHE A 329 7.17 -12.83 -7.79
C PHE A 329 7.24 -13.24 -9.27
N LYS A 330 7.86 -14.37 -9.59
CA LYS A 330 7.95 -14.93 -10.95
C LYS A 330 6.78 -15.91 -11.23
#